data_615eb382dd454f234cb9e8de4994bf4a
#
_entry.id   615eb382dd454f234cb9e8de4994bf4a
#
_cell.length_a   1.000
_cell.length_b   1.000
_cell.length_c   1.000
_cell.angle_alpha   90.00
_cell.angle_beta   90.00
_cell.angle_gamma   90.00
#
_symmetry.space_group_name_H-M   'P 1'
#
loop_
_entity.id
_entity.type
_entity.pdbx_description
1 polymer ?
#
loop_
_entity_poly.entity_id
_entity_poly.type
_entity_poly.pdbx_seq_one_letter_code
_entity_poly.pdbx_strand_id
1 'polypeptide(L)'
;MKKLAFLACILTLFTLLPSLNVKGEYLYSQGSEIKDLYNEKIEAVAVFNGSNDSIYVTDEDIYLMSQVVYAESCGEPANGKLAVASVILNRARAGGFPKSISGVINQKNAFSCVKGGKVVHKGKPDVIPDSASYVAVLDALKGKDPTDKAVFFYNPVISTSQWMKDIKKANIKTIGNHVFFLVK
;
A
#
# COMPACT_ATOMS: atom_id res chain seq x y z
N MET A 1 15.81 66.18 9.31
CA MET A 1 15.68 65.63 7.96
C MET A 1 16.45 64.28 7.73
N LYS A 2 17.22 63.77 8.69
CA LYS A 2 17.95 62.49 8.52
C LYS A 2 17.15 61.22 8.96
N LYS A 3 16.02 61.38 9.62
CA LYS A 3 15.19 60.24 10.07
C LYS A 3 14.15 59.75 9.05
N LEU A 4 13.85 60.57 8.03
CA LEU A 4 12.85 60.18 7.00
C LEU A 4 13.47 59.32 5.89
N ALA A 5 14.78 59.44 5.66
CA ALA A 5 15.49 58.64 4.65
C ALA A 5 15.72 57.20 5.05
N PHE A 6 15.75 56.90 6.36
CA PHE A 6 15.96 55.54 6.86
C PHE A 6 14.70 54.68 6.82
N LEU A 7 13.51 55.31 6.88
CA LEU A 7 12.25 54.60 6.80
C LEU A 7 11.89 54.22 5.36
N ALA A 8 12.31 54.99 4.38
CA ALA A 8 12.09 54.71 2.96
C ALA A 8 12.91 53.51 2.44
N CYS A 9 14.10 53.27 3.01
CA CYS A 9 14.96 52.15 2.61
C CYS A 9 14.48 50.80 3.11
N ILE A 10 13.72 50.74 4.22
CA ILE A 10 13.19 49.48 4.77
C ILE A 10 11.92 49.06 4.01
N LEU A 11 11.16 50.03 3.48
CA LEU A 11 9.93 49.71 2.75
C LEU A 11 10.18 49.21 1.32
N THR A 12 11.32 49.49 0.72
CA THR A 12 11.65 49.04 -0.64
C THR A 12 12.30 47.65 -0.68
N LEU A 13 12.78 47.13 0.47
CA LEU A 13 13.39 45.80 0.52
C LEU A 13 12.36 44.66 0.65
N PHE A 14 11.09 44.99 0.96
CA PHE A 14 10.05 44.00 1.14
C PHE A 14 9.28 43.65 -0.13
N THR A 15 9.52 44.36 -1.25
CA THR A 15 8.81 44.13 -2.52
C THR A 15 9.58 43.28 -3.53
N LEU A 16 10.76 42.76 -3.17
CA LEU A 16 11.60 41.94 -4.08
C LEU A 16 11.75 40.47 -3.65
N LEU A 17 10.85 39.98 -2.82
CA LEU A 17 10.75 38.53 -2.65
C LEU A 17 9.89 37.96 -3.80
N PRO A 18 10.46 37.20 -4.74
CA PRO A 18 9.63 36.48 -5.68
C PRO A 18 8.72 35.56 -4.87
N SER A 19 7.41 35.72 -5.07
CA SER A 19 6.44 34.75 -4.61
C SER A 19 6.83 33.41 -5.24
N LEU A 20 7.47 32.56 -4.46
CA LEU A 20 7.61 31.15 -4.80
C LEU A 20 6.21 30.56 -4.81
N ASN A 21 5.56 30.68 -5.97
CA ASN A 21 4.40 29.90 -6.31
C ASN A 21 4.91 28.47 -6.48
N VAL A 22 4.97 27.73 -5.37
CA VAL A 22 5.11 26.28 -5.40
C VAL A 22 3.77 25.75 -5.93
N LYS A 23 3.59 25.81 -7.25
CA LYS A 23 2.69 24.90 -7.93
C LYS A 23 3.26 23.51 -7.68
N GLY A 24 2.60 22.75 -6.83
CA GLY A 24 2.79 21.32 -6.77
C GLY A 24 2.35 20.74 -8.11
N GLU A 25 3.22 20.79 -9.10
CA GLU A 25 3.10 19.95 -10.28
C GLU A 25 3.39 18.52 -9.79
N TYR A 26 2.30 17.81 -9.50
CA TYR A 26 2.33 16.37 -9.54
C TYR A 26 2.62 16.00 -10.99
N LEU A 27 3.90 15.78 -11.31
CA LEU A 27 4.32 15.21 -12.57
C LEU A 27 3.70 13.81 -12.66
N TYR A 28 2.51 13.75 -13.25
CA TYR A 28 1.95 12.53 -13.79
C TYR A 28 2.72 12.24 -15.08
N SER A 29 3.83 11.56 -14.94
CA SER A 29 4.58 11.05 -16.08
C SER A 29 3.98 9.73 -16.53
N GLN A 30 3.66 9.67 -17.80
CA GLN A 30 3.08 8.48 -18.44
C GLN A 30 4.08 7.32 -18.39
N GLY A 31 3.56 6.14 -18.16
CA GLY A 31 4.08 4.76 -18.25
C GLY A 31 5.54 4.41 -18.60
N SER A 32 6.36 5.34 -19.11
CA SER A 32 7.79 5.13 -19.36
C SER A 32 8.67 5.40 -18.13
N GLU A 33 8.26 6.30 -17.24
CA GLU A 33 9.05 6.66 -16.05
C GLU A 33 8.90 5.66 -14.88
N ILE A 34 7.85 4.85 -14.88
CA ILE A 34 7.71 3.80 -13.86
C ILE A 34 8.86 2.79 -13.99
N LYS A 35 9.35 2.55 -15.20
CA LYS A 35 10.44 1.62 -15.46
C LYS A 35 11.80 2.14 -14.96
N ASP A 36 12.00 3.46 -14.91
CA ASP A 36 13.23 4.07 -14.43
C ASP A 36 13.29 4.11 -12.89
N LEU A 37 12.16 4.19 -12.20
CA LEU A 37 12.08 4.04 -10.74
C LEU A 37 12.50 2.63 -10.26
N TYR A 38 12.48 1.63 -11.14
CA TYR A 38 12.93 0.26 -10.84
C TYR A 38 14.43 0.04 -11.02
N ASN A 39 15.16 0.98 -11.62
CA ASN A 39 16.60 0.85 -11.86
C ASN A 39 17.48 1.39 -10.72
N GLU A 40 16.91 2.16 -9.78
CA GLU A 40 17.62 2.47 -8.54
C GLU A 40 17.50 1.26 -7.63
N LYS A 41 18.63 0.61 -7.33
CA LYS A 41 18.75 -0.44 -6.31
C LYS A 41 18.35 0.15 -4.96
N ILE A 42 17.06 0.08 -4.63
CA ILE A 42 16.63 0.42 -3.28
C ILE A 42 17.05 -0.74 -2.38
N GLU A 43 17.93 -0.44 -1.45
CA GLU A 43 18.25 -1.37 -0.35
C GLU A 43 16.95 -1.65 0.42
N ALA A 44 16.78 -2.91 0.86
CA ALA A 44 15.60 -3.34 1.59
C ALA A 44 15.24 -2.37 2.72
N VAL A 45 14.01 -1.85 2.70
CA VAL A 45 13.53 -0.94 3.75
C VAL A 45 13.02 -1.76 4.92
N ALA A 46 13.59 -1.53 6.11
CA ALA A 46 13.07 -2.11 7.33
C ALA A 46 11.77 -1.38 7.73
N VAL A 47 10.66 -2.09 7.72
CA VAL A 47 9.37 -1.54 8.18
C VAL A 47 9.22 -1.84 9.66
N PHE A 48 9.45 -0.81 10.49
CA PHE A 48 9.28 -0.88 11.94
C PHE A 48 7.80 -0.70 12.31
N ASN A 49 7.31 -1.52 13.19
CA ASN A 49 5.99 -1.38 13.78
C ASN A 49 6.08 -1.61 15.28
N GLY A 50 6.64 -0.65 16.04
CA GLY A 50 6.54 -0.55 17.50
C GLY A 50 6.87 -1.78 18.37
N SER A 51 7.02 -2.95 17.77
CA SER A 51 7.51 -4.20 18.33
C SER A 51 8.85 -4.55 17.66
N ASN A 52 9.74 -5.22 18.36
CA ASN A 52 11.09 -5.59 17.92
C ASN A 52 11.16 -6.47 16.63
N ASP A 53 10.04 -6.75 15.99
CA ASP A 53 9.96 -7.54 14.76
C ASP A 53 9.98 -6.60 13.54
N SER A 54 11.14 -6.43 12.93
CA SER A 54 11.29 -5.77 11.65
C SER A 54 11.07 -6.77 10.50
N ILE A 55 10.26 -6.36 9.52
CA ILE A 55 10.16 -7.08 8.25
C ILE A 55 11.01 -6.31 7.24
N TYR A 56 11.91 -7.00 6.57
CA TYR A 56 12.66 -6.45 5.45
C TYR A 56 11.81 -6.58 4.20
N VAL A 57 11.63 -5.50 3.47
CA VAL A 57 10.82 -5.43 2.26
C VAL A 57 11.69 -4.94 1.12
N THR A 58 11.77 -5.69 0.05
CA THR A 58 12.49 -5.34 -1.17
C THR A 58 11.57 -4.69 -2.20
N ASP A 59 12.13 -4.14 -3.27
CA ASP A 59 11.33 -3.61 -4.39
C ASP A 59 10.52 -4.69 -5.08
N GLU A 60 11.09 -5.90 -5.19
CA GLU A 60 10.39 -7.06 -5.72
C GLU A 60 9.18 -7.43 -4.84
N ASP A 61 9.32 -7.31 -3.50
CA ASP A 61 8.19 -7.52 -2.59
C ASP A 61 7.11 -6.45 -2.78
N ILE A 62 7.48 -5.19 -2.95
CA ILE A 62 6.55 -4.08 -3.22
C ILE A 62 5.81 -4.33 -4.54
N TYR A 63 6.53 -4.73 -5.59
CA TYR A 63 5.93 -5.06 -6.87
C TYR A 63 4.96 -6.23 -6.76
N LEU A 64 5.39 -7.33 -6.14
CA LEU A 64 4.58 -8.53 -5.94
C LEU A 64 3.32 -8.23 -5.10
N MET A 65 3.46 -7.45 -4.01
CA MET A 65 2.31 -6.98 -3.23
C MET A 65 1.34 -6.18 -4.10
N SER A 66 1.86 -5.26 -4.92
CA SER A 66 1.03 -4.41 -5.78
C SER A 66 0.27 -5.22 -6.82
N GLN A 67 0.88 -6.27 -7.37
CA GLN A 67 0.21 -7.21 -8.27
C GLN A 67 -0.96 -7.93 -7.58
N VAL A 68 -0.74 -8.44 -6.35
CA VAL A 68 -1.78 -9.12 -5.57
C VAL A 68 -2.90 -8.15 -5.20
N VAL A 69 -2.56 -6.95 -4.71
CA VAL A 69 -3.55 -5.90 -4.38
C VAL A 69 -4.40 -5.56 -5.60
N TYR A 70 -3.78 -5.38 -6.76
CA TYR A 70 -4.52 -5.14 -8.00
C TYR A 70 -5.44 -6.30 -8.35
N ALA A 71 -4.94 -7.53 -8.33
CA ALA A 71 -5.72 -8.70 -8.73
C ALA A 71 -6.91 -9.00 -7.79
N GLU A 72 -6.74 -8.79 -6.48
CA GLU A 72 -7.76 -9.05 -5.45
C GLU A 72 -8.73 -7.87 -5.27
N SER A 73 -8.35 -6.65 -5.63
CA SER A 73 -9.13 -5.45 -5.31
C SER A 73 -9.22 -4.41 -6.44
N CYS A 74 -9.11 -4.82 -7.72
CA CYS A 74 -9.11 -3.85 -8.82
C CYS A 74 -10.41 -3.03 -8.94
N GLY A 75 -11.53 -3.55 -8.47
CA GLY A 75 -12.83 -2.85 -8.40
C GLY A 75 -13.11 -2.12 -7.08
N GLU A 76 -12.18 -2.18 -6.12
CA GLU A 76 -12.37 -1.58 -4.81
C GLU A 76 -11.92 -0.12 -4.76
N PRO A 77 -12.50 0.69 -3.85
CA PRO A 77 -12.02 2.04 -3.57
C PRO A 77 -10.60 1.99 -2.96
N ALA A 78 -9.89 3.13 -2.94
CA ALA A 78 -8.52 3.22 -2.41
C ALA A 78 -8.35 2.60 -1.02
N ASN A 79 -9.35 2.81 -0.12
CA ASN A 79 -9.33 2.22 1.22
C ASN A 79 -9.47 0.69 1.20
N GLY A 80 -10.17 0.11 0.21
CA GLY A 80 -10.26 -1.34 0.01
C GLY A 80 -8.93 -1.95 -0.48
N LYS A 81 -8.24 -1.26 -1.40
CA LYS A 81 -6.89 -1.63 -1.84
C LYS A 81 -5.89 -1.58 -0.67
N LEU A 82 -5.93 -0.51 0.13
CA LEU A 82 -5.11 -0.37 1.34
C LEU A 82 -5.39 -1.49 2.34
N ALA A 83 -6.65 -1.87 2.52
CA ALA A 83 -7.05 -2.97 3.41
C ALA A 83 -6.45 -4.32 2.99
N VAL A 84 -6.46 -4.64 1.69
CA VAL A 84 -5.82 -5.87 1.17
C VAL A 84 -4.30 -5.83 1.38
N ALA A 85 -3.64 -4.71 1.10
CA ALA A 85 -2.20 -4.53 1.36
C ALA A 85 -1.88 -4.72 2.85
N SER A 86 -2.70 -4.16 3.74
CA SER A 86 -2.54 -4.29 5.20
C SER A 86 -2.63 -5.74 5.65
N VAL A 87 -3.54 -6.55 5.08
CA VAL A 87 -3.64 -7.99 5.43
C VAL A 87 -2.35 -8.74 5.10
N ILE A 88 -1.69 -8.44 3.98
CA ILE A 88 -0.42 -9.08 3.61
C ILE A 88 0.64 -8.80 4.70
N LEU A 89 0.78 -7.53 5.08
CA LEU A 89 1.73 -7.12 6.13
C LEU A 89 1.37 -7.67 7.49
N ASN A 90 0.08 -7.68 7.84
CA ASN A 90 -0.39 -8.21 9.12
C ASN A 90 -0.09 -9.71 9.23
N ARG A 91 -0.27 -10.48 8.16
CA ARG A 91 0.11 -11.90 8.11
C ARG A 91 1.61 -12.08 8.35
N ALA A 92 2.46 -11.33 7.65
CA ALA A 92 3.91 -11.43 7.81
C ALA A 92 4.40 -11.11 9.23
N ARG A 93 3.64 -10.31 9.98
CA ARG A 93 3.90 -9.97 11.39
C ARG A 93 3.27 -10.94 12.38
N ALA A 94 2.14 -11.55 12.03
CA ALA A 94 1.40 -12.44 12.93
C ALA A 94 2.09 -13.80 13.09
N GLY A 95 1.88 -14.43 14.24
CA GLY A 95 2.24 -15.84 14.43
C GLY A 95 1.43 -16.76 13.51
N GLY A 96 2.01 -17.88 13.10
CA GLY A 96 1.35 -18.86 12.25
C GLY A 96 1.37 -18.55 10.75
N PHE A 97 2.00 -17.45 10.35
CA PHE A 97 2.22 -17.08 8.94
C PHE A 97 3.72 -17.01 8.62
N PRO A 98 4.11 -17.14 7.34
CA PRO A 98 5.47 -16.86 6.89
C PRO A 98 5.93 -15.46 7.27
N LYS A 99 7.23 -15.29 7.58
CA LYS A 99 7.81 -14.03 8.04
C LYS A 99 8.35 -13.14 6.91
N SER A 100 8.01 -13.44 5.66
CA SER A 100 8.35 -12.63 4.48
C SER A 100 7.12 -12.37 3.63
N ILE A 101 7.14 -11.28 2.87
CA ILE A 101 6.05 -10.90 1.96
C ILE A 101 5.82 -11.98 0.91
N SER A 102 6.90 -12.39 0.24
CA SER A 102 6.84 -13.46 -0.76
C SER A 102 6.33 -14.77 -0.18
N GLY A 103 6.75 -15.13 1.05
CA GLY A 103 6.27 -16.31 1.76
C GLY A 103 4.76 -16.26 2.04
N VAL A 104 4.25 -15.12 2.51
CA VAL A 104 2.81 -14.92 2.75
C VAL A 104 2.00 -15.02 1.46
N ILE A 105 2.48 -14.40 0.39
CA ILE A 105 1.78 -14.37 -0.90
C ILE A 105 1.75 -15.77 -1.53
N ASN A 106 2.86 -16.50 -1.46
CA ASN A 106 2.97 -17.83 -2.05
C ASN A 106 2.45 -18.97 -1.14
N GLN A 107 1.96 -18.64 0.05
CA GLN A 107 1.35 -19.65 0.93
C GLN A 107 0.18 -20.32 0.23
N LYS A 108 0.08 -21.63 0.29
CA LYS A 108 -0.98 -22.40 -0.38
C LYS A 108 -2.38 -21.85 -0.01
N ASN A 109 -3.16 -21.52 -1.02
CA ASN A 109 -4.52 -20.99 -0.89
C ASN A 109 -4.64 -19.64 -0.14
N ALA A 110 -3.54 -18.90 0.03
CA ALA A 110 -3.58 -17.59 0.68
C ALA A 110 -4.32 -16.53 -0.14
N PHE A 111 -4.11 -16.54 -1.45
CA PHE A 111 -4.73 -15.64 -2.41
C PHE A 111 -5.20 -16.41 -3.64
N SER A 112 -6.45 -16.17 -4.06
CA SER A 112 -7.05 -16.85 -5.21
C SER A 112 -6.38 -16.51 -6.53
N CYS A 113 -5.78 -15.33 -6.61
CA CYS A 113 -5.04 -14.82 -7.76
C CYS A 113 -3.63 -15.41 -7.89
N VAL A 114 -3.10 -16.14 -6.90
CA VAL A 114 -1.75 -16.72 -6.97
C VAL A 114 -1.82 -18.18 -7.40
N LYS A 115 -1.21 -18.51 -8.53
CA LYS A 115 -1.17 -19.85 -9.12
C LYS A 115 0.25 -20.20 -9.53
N GLY A 116 0.80 -21.28 -8.96
CA GLY A 116 2.16 -21.73 -9.29
C GLY A 116 3.23 -20.66 -9.08
N GLY A 117 3.11 -19.84 -8.02
CA GLY A 117 4.05 -18.76 -7.72
C GLY A 117 3.92 -17.52 -8.59
N LYS A 118 2.89 -17.41 -9.42
CA LYS A 118 2.62 -16.27 -10.29
C LYS A 118 1.28 -15.64 -9.94
N VAL A 119 1.20 -14.31 -10.01
CA VAL A 119 -0.07 -13.59 -9.88
C VAL A 119 -0.80 -13.64 -11.23
N VAL A 120 -2.08 -14.02 -11.19
CA VAL A 120 -2.94 -14.16 -12.36
C VAL A 120 -4.19 -13.30 -12.16
N HIS A 121 -4.53 -12.46 -13.14
CA HIS A 121 -5.75 -11.69 -13.15
C HIS A 121 -6.54 -11.95 -14.43
N LYS A 122 -7.84 -12.30 -14.30
CA LYS A 122 -8.71 -12.67 -15.44
C LYS A 122 -8.08 -13.71 -16.38
N GLY A 123 -7.39 -14.70 -15.78
CA GLY A 123 -6.74 -15.79 -16.51
C GLY A 123 -5.40 -15.43 -17.19
N LYS A 124 -4.93 -14.20 -17.07
CA LYS A 124 -3.66 -13.75 -17.64
C LYS A 124 -2.58 -13.69 -16.55
N PRO A 125 -1.41 -14.31 -16.76
CA PRO A 125 -0.23 -14.10 -15.93
C PRO A 125 0.38 -12.70 -16.20
N ASP A 126 1.44 -12.36 -15.49
CA ASP A 126 2.21 -11.13 -15.65
C ASP A 126 1.34 -9.87 -15.47
N VAL A 127 0.65 -9.84 -14.34
CA VAL A 127 -0.21 -8.73 -13.93
C VAL A 127 0.62 -7.46 -13.76
N ILE A 128 0.25 -6.39 -14.47
CA ILE A 128 0.81 -5.06 -14.26
C ILE A 128 -0.12 -4.32 -13.30
N PRO A 129 0.34 -3.97 -12.09
CA PRO A 129 -0.48 -3.25 -11.12
C PRO A 129 -0.71 -1.80 -11.56
N ASP A 130 -1.85 -1.23 -11.17
CA ASP A 130 -2.13 0.18 -11.36
C ASP A 130 -1.43 1.05 -10.28
N SER A 131 -1.32 2.35 -10.53
CA SER A 131 -0.72 3.31 -9.60
C SER A 131 -1.44 3.32 -8.24
N ALA A 132 -2.76 3.12 -8.21
CA ALA A 132 -3.54 3.09 -6.99
C ALA A 132 -3.17 1.89 -6.10
N SER A 133 -2.84 0.74 -6.70
CA SER A 133 -2.37 -0.44 -5.97
C SER A 133 -0.98 -0.22 -5.37
N TYR A 134 -0.08 0.45 -6.09
CA TYR A 134 1.23 0.86 -5.54
C TYR A 134 1.09 1.82 -4.37
N VAL A 135 0.29 2.87 -4.52
CA VAL A 135 0.04 3.84 -3.44
C VAL A 135 -0.52 3.13 -2.21
N ALA A 136 -1.45 2.20 -2.39
CA ALA A 136 -2.01 1.42 -1.29
C ALA A 136 -0.93 0.59 -0.56
N VAL A 137 -0.01 -0.05 -1.29
CA VAL A 137 1.11 -0.79 -0.70
C VAL A 137 2.04 0.14 0.06
N LEU A 138 2.45 1.26 -0.53
CA LEU A 138 3.32 2.24 0.15
C LEU A 138 2.67 2.82 1.40
N ASP A 139 1.37 3.09 1.37
CA ASP A 139 0.63 3.57 2.54
C ASP A 139 0.55 2.52 3.65
N ALA A 140 0.35 1.24 3.31
CA ALA A 140 0.39 0.15 4.27
C ALA A 140 1.79 -0.02 4.89
N LEU A 141 2.86 0.13 4.10
CA LEU A 141 4.25 0.10 4.58
C LEU A 141 4.56 1.27 5.53
N LYS A 142 3.93 2.43 5.33
CA LYS A 142 3.98 3.57 6.25
C LYS A 142 3.15 3.37 7.54
N GLY A 143 2.53 2.19 7.71
CA GLY A 143 1.79 1.82 8.92
C GLY A 143 0.30 2.14 8.88
N LYS A 144 -0.26 2.61 7.76
CA LYS A 144 -1.72 2.76 7.62
C LYS A 144 -2.37 1.39 7.55
N ASP A 145 -3.33 1.12 8.42
CA ASP A 145 -4.11 -0.13 8.44
C ASP A 145 -5.57 0.15 8.81
N PRO A 146 -6.48 0.16 7.84
CA PRO A 146 -7.91 0.37 8.10
C PRO A 146 -8.60 -0.88 8.63
N THR A 147 -7.91 -2.05 8.67
CA THR A 147 -8.52 -3.34 8.98
C THR A 147 -8.47 -3.72 10.46
N ASP A 148 -7.74 -2.92 11.29
CA ASP A 148 -7.49 -3.24 12.69
C ASP A 148 -6.79 -4.60 12.86
N LYS A 149 -5.66 -4.75 12.17
CA LYS A 149 -4.78 -5.93 12.18
C LYS A 149 -5.43 -7.23 11.66
N ALA A 150 -6.48 -7.14 10.83
CA ALA A 150 -7.07 -8.32 10.22
C ALA A 150 -6.03 -9.13 9.42
N VAL A 151 -6.14 -10.45 9.49
CA VAL A 151 -5.32 -11.40 8.75
C VAL A 151 -6.13 -12.24 7.76
N PHE A 152 -7.46 -12.06 7.75
CA PHE A 152 -8.37 -12.70 6.81
C PHE A 152 -9.30 -11.68 6.19
N PHE A 153 -9.66 -11.94 4.94
CA PHE A 153 -10.74 -11.21 4.25
C PHE A 153 -11.44 -12.09 3.23
N TYR A 154 -12.66 -11.73 2.89
CA TYR A 154 -13.43 -12.36 1.82
C TYR A 154 -14.52 -11.41 1.34
N ASN A 155 -14.98 -11.62 0.12
CA ASN A 155 -16.20 -10.98 -0.38
C ASN A 155 -17.39 -11.91 -0.07
N PRO A 156 -18.34 -11.52 0.78
CA PRO A 156 -19.45 -12.38 1.21
C PRO A 156 -20.41 -12.71 0.08
N VAL A 157 -20.47 -11.90 -0.98
CA VAL A 157 -21.38 -12.10 -2.10
C VAL A 157 -20.89 -13.22 -3.03
N ILE A 158 -19.59 -13.31 -3.27
CA ILE A 158 -19.01 -14.22 -4.26
C ILE A 158 -18.23 -15.39 -3.65
N SER A 159 -17.92 -15.33 -2.36
CA SER A 159 -17.14 -16.39 -1.70
C SER A 159 -17.91 -17.71 -1.63
N THR A 160 -17.27 -18.77 -2.10
CA THR A 160 -17.73 -20.15 -1.99
C THR A 160 -17.17 -20.89 -0.77
N SER A 161 -16.25 -20.27 -0.03
CA SER A 161 -15.60 -20.87 1.15
C SER A 161 -16.56 -20.95 2.32
N GLN A 162 -17.02 -22.16 2.63
CA GLN A 162 -17.87 -22.42 3.80
C GLN A 162 -17.12 -22.10 5.09
N TRP A 163 -15.82 -22.42 5.17
CA TRP A 163 -15.00 -22.08 6.31
C TRP A 163 -15.00 -20.58 6.62
N MET A 164 -14.83 -19.72 5.59
CA MET A 164 -14.89 -18.28 5.74
C MET A 164 -16.23 -17.77 6.25
N LYS A 165 -17.33 -18.49 5.96
CA LYS A 165 -18.67 -18.13 6.42
C LYS A 165 -18.89 -18.53 7.88
N ASP A 166 -18.42 -19.70 8.29
CA ASP A 166 -18.79 -20.34 9.56
C ASP A 166 -17.81 -20.02 10.71
N ILE A 167 -16.54 -19.69 10.41
CA ILE A 167 -15.54 -19.43 11.44
C ILE A 167 -15.96 -18.28 12.37
N LYS A 168 -15.69 -18.44 13.67
CA LYS A 168 -15.91 -17.38 14.65
C LYS A 168 -14.92 -16.24 14.40
N LYS A 169 -15.46 -15.08 14.09
CA LYS A 169 -14.69 -13.88 13.73
C LYS A 169 -14.59 -12.90 14.88
N ALA A 170 -13.46 -12.20 14.95
CA ALA A 170 -13.23 -11.05 15.82
C ALA A 170 -12.79 -9.84 14.98
N ASN A 171 -12.93 -8.64 15.51
CA ASN A 171 -12.52 -7.37 14.88
C ASN A 171 -13.04 -7.24 13.45
N ILE A 172 -14.33 -7.50 13.24
CA ILE A 172 -14.94 -7.53 11.92
C ILE A 172 -15.06 -6.11 11.38
N LYS A 173 -14.52 -5.87 10.18
CA LYS A 173 -14.70 -4.61 9.44
C LYS A 173 -15.12 -4.88 8.01
N THR A 174 -16.10 -4.13 7.52
CA THR A 174 -16.48 -4.14 6.12
C THR A 174 -15.90 -2.90 5.44
N ILE A 175 -15.09 -3.12 4.40
CA ILE A 175 -14.46 -2.06 3.60
C ILE A 175 -14.66 -2.43 2.14
N GLY A 176 -15.36 -1.57 1.40
CA GLY A 176 -15.80 -1.90 0.04
C GLY A 176 -16.69 -3.15 0.04
N ASN A 177 -16.39 -4.09 -0.85
CA ASN A 177 -17.12 -5.35 -0.96
C ASN A 177 -16.54 -6.47 -0.08
N HIS A 178 -15.52 -6.19 0.73
CA HIS A 178 -14.82 -7.19 1.52
C HIS A 178 -15.10 -7.06 3.02
N VAL A 179 -15.14 -8.20 3.68
CA VAL A 179 -15.19 -8.34 5.14
C VAL A 179 -13.82 -8.78 5.63
N PHE A 180 -13.21 -7.98 6.49
CA PHE A 180 -11.89 -8.19 7.11
C PHE A 180 -12.08 -8.63 8.56
N PHE A 181 -11.25 -9.60 9.03
CA PHE A 181 -11.42 -10.12 10.38
C PHE A 181 -10.20 -10.86 10.94
N LEU A 182 -10.20 -11.08 12.24
CA LEU A 182 -9.38 -12.05 12.95
C LEU A 182 -10.21 -13.30 13.27
N VAL A 183 -9.55 -14.44 13.46
CA VAL A 183 -10.18 -15.66 14.01
C VAL A 183 -10.09 -15.60 15.54
N LYS A 184 -11.20 -15.99 16.22
CA LYS A 184 -11.24 -16.14 17.69
C LYS A 184 -10.64 -17.48 18.11
#